data_87dd0a054e072f0bd0813d2291785911
#
_entry.id   87dd0a054e072f0bd0813d2291785911
#
_cell.length_a   1.000
_cell.length_b   1.000
_cell.length_c   1.000
_cell.angle_alpha   90.00
_cell.angle_beta   90.00
_cell.angle_gamma   90.00
#
_symmetry.space_group_name_H-M   'P 1'
#
loop_
_entity.id
_entity.type
_entity.pdbx_description
1 polymer ?
#
loop_
_entity_poly.entity_id
_entity_poly.type
_entity_poly.pdbx_seq_one_letter_code
_entity_poly.pdbx_strand_id
1 'polypeptide(L)'
;MNVAFLRAKVSPDMNHKKLTSRVFSIAKAAAAAAVLPVFFIYIMVAKPDYRIMNAAAHVVVPVAGAVGDVLTWPFRAGGNLIQNMRELSGLRRENAELRAELAAHKARGNECDIAISENQKLARELDIVRARPGTVAADVVHDNAAMHHNTYFISKGARDGIEPGQVAVTFDGMMAGIVIDAAPDFARVRALNDAETNIAVRVVGSEVYGFMRGTGAMRPVMGFFSDPEFQPTAGIKLVTSGISGILPSGIMVGVMENDTDVRIKSPGDLSRVMILKFDVAGRYGNAQKNN
;
A
#
# COMPACT_ATOMS: atom_id res chain seq x y z
N MET A 1 -28.64 -1.22 -53.35
CA MET A 1 -29.22 0.05 -52.89
C MET A 1 -28.12 0.87 -52.28
N ASN A 2 -27.74 1.88 -52.97
CA ASN A 2 -26.84 3.00 -52.80
C ASN A 2 -26.13 3.22 -51.42
N VAL A 3 -24.81 3.12 -51.48
CA VAL A 3 -23.88 3.68 -50.51
C VAL A 3 -23.20 4.86 -51.20
N ALA A 4 -23.51 6.10 -50.75
CA ALA A 4 -22.96 7.32 -51.24
C ALA A 4 -21.55 7.54 -50.67
N PHE A 5 -20.55 7.62 -51.54
CA PHE A 5 -19.18 8.04 -51.30
C PHE A 5 -19.13 9.55 -51.02
N LEU A 6 -18.82 9.97 -49.83
CA LEU A 6 -18.40 11.32 -49.48
C LEU A 6 -16.89 11.45 -49.67
N ARG A 7 -16.52 11.94 -50.85
CA ARG A 7 -15.14 12.25 -51.23
C ARG A 7 -14.78 13.64 -50.68
N ALA A 8 -14.09 13.68 -49.54
CA ALA A 8 -13.55 14.92 -48.99
C ALA A 8 -12.39 15.41 -49.93
N LYS A 9 -12.60 16.56 -50.51
CA LYS A 9 -11.66 17.26 -51.37
C LYS A 9 -10.62 17.98 -50.47
N VAL A 10 -9.45 17.37 -50.26
CA VAL A 10 -8.30 18.01 -49.63
C VAL A 10 -7.63 18.93 -50.61
N SER A 11 -7.64 20.24 -50.37
CA SER A 11 -6.93 21.24 -51.15
C SER A 11 -5.48 21.36 -50.67
N PRO A 12 -4.47 21.14 -51.51
CA PRO A 12 -3.06 21.09 -51.11
C PRO A 12 -2.32 22.42 -51.08
N ASP A 13 -2.97 23.55 -51.22
CA ASP A 13 -2.24 24.80 -51.66
C ASP A 13 -2.03 25.89 -50.58
N MET A 14 -2.40 25.65 -49.31
CA MET A 14 -2.31 26.71 -48.27
C MET A 14 -1.09 26.57 -47.33
N ASN A 15 -0.36 25.48 -47.37
CA ASN A 15 0.73 25.24 -46.42
C ASN A 15 2.12 25.60 -46.91
N HIS A 16 2.34 25.66 -48.23
CA HIS A 16 3.66 25.96 -48.81
C HIS A 16 4.05 27.44 -48.70
N LYS A 17 3.10 28.40 -48.81
CA LYS A 17 3.41 29.84 -48.73
C LYS A 17 3.76 30.30 -47.30
N LYS A 18 3.22 29.64 -46.24
CA LYS A 18 3.57 29.98 -44.85
C LYS A 18 4.92 29.36 -44.43
N LEU A 19 5.30 28.24 -45.01
CA LEU A 19 6.59 27.60 -44.71
C LEU A 19 7.75 28.39 -45.34
N THR A 20 7.60 28.81 -46.60
CA THR A 20 8.63 29.59 -47.31
C THR A 20 8.84 30.96 -46.69
N SER A 21 7.80 31.66 -46.20
CA SER A 21 7.97 32.95 -45.52
C SER A 21 8.70 32.84 -44.18
N ARG A 22 8.49 31.76 -43.43
CA ARG A 22 9.21 31.49 -42.15
C ARG A 22 10.67 31.11 -42.40
N VAL A 23 10.94 30.26 -43.38
CA VAL A 23 12.32 29.89 -43.75
C VAL A 23 13.09 31.13 -44.25
N PHE A 24 12.44 32.00 -45.01
CA PHE A 24 13.06 33.24 -45.50
C PHE A 24 13.33 34.27 -44.39
N SER A 25 12.46 34.36 -43.39
CA SER A 25 12.69 35.22 -42.22
C SER A 25 13.81 34.70 -41.32
N ILE A 26 13.93 33.39 -41.15
CA ILE A 26 15.02 32.74 -40.40
C ILE A 26 16.35 32.92 -41.12
N ALA A 27 16.38 32.78 -42.46
CA ALA A 27 17.57 33.00 -43.26
C ALA A 27 18.04 34.47 -43.21
N LYS A 28 17.12 35.45 -43.21
CA LYS A 28 17.46 36.86 -43.00
C LYS A 28 18.02 37.14 -41.61
N ALA A 29 17.45 36.56 -40.58
CA ALA A 29 17.94 36.70 -39.21
C ALA A 29 19.33 36.07 -39.04
N ALA A 30 19.58 34.91 -39.63
CA ALA A 30 20.87 34.24 -39.63
C ALA A 30 21.94 35.04 -40.40
N ALA A 31 21.58 35.62 -41.54
CA ALA A 31 22.47 36.49 -42.31
C ALA A 31 22.83 37.78 -41.55
N ALA A 32 21.86 38.40 -40.88
CA ALA A 32 22.09 39.56 -40.02
C ALA A 32 22.98 39.24 -38.81
N ALA A 33 22.81 38.07 -38.22
CA ALA A 33 23.64 37.60 -37.08
C ALA A 33 25.09 37.27 -37.54
N ALA A 34 25.30 36.85 -38.77
CA ALA A 34 26.65 36.60 -39.31
C ALA A 34 27.44 37.88 -39.66
N VAL A 35 26.75 38.98 -39.98
CA VAL A 35 27.40 40.26 -40.31
C VAL A 35 28.13 40.85 -39.09
N LEU A 36 27.59 40.72 -37.89
CA LEU A 36 28.19 41.28 -36.66
C LEU A 36 29.55 40.64 -36.33
N PRO A 37 29.76 39.32 -36.28
CA PRO A 37 31.07 38.76 -36.03
C PRO A 37 32.08 39.03 -37.14
N VAL A 38 31.65 39.05 -38.39
CA VAL A 38 32.52 39.40 -39.54
C VAL A 38 32.97 40.84 -39.40
N PHE A 39 32.11 41.78 -39.08
CA PHE A 39 32.44 43.19 -38.85
C PHE A 39 33.38 43.34 -37.64
N PHE A 40 33.20 42.56 -36.58
CA PHE A 40 34.07 42.56 -35.41
C PHE A 40 35.48 42.03 -35.73
N ILE A 41 35.58 40.96 -36.54
CA ILE A 41 36.87 40.44 -37.04
C ILE A 41 37.55 41.46 -37.95
N TYR A 42 36.78 42.12 -38.78
CA TYR A 42 37.34 43.20 -39.67
C TYR A 42 37.92 44.35 -38.84
N ILE A 43 37.25 44.82 -37.78
CA ILE A 43 37.76 45.87 -36.89
C ILE A 43 39.01 45.37 -36.14
N MET A 44 39.07 44.13 -35.75
CA MET A 44 40.24 43.58 -35.05
C MET A 44 41.49 43.48 -35.94
N VAL A 45 41.31 43.20 -37.23
CA VAL A 45 42.41 43.08 -38.21
C VAL A 45 42.86 44.46 -38.73
N ALA A 46 41.97 45.43 -38.88
CA ALA A 46 42.22 46.75 -39.45
C ALA A 46 42.97 47.70 -38.52
N LYS A 47 43.30 47.32 -37.24
CA LYS A 47 44.02 48.21 -36.28
C LYS A 47 43.52 49.66 -36.26
N PRO A 48 42.25 49.92 -35.91
CA PRO A 48 41.71 51.26 -35.83
C PRO A 48 42.29 52.01 -34.61
N ASP A 49 42.49 53.30 -34.77
CA ASP A 49 42.97 54.15 -33.70
C ASP A 49 42.10 54.13 -32.47
N TYR A 50 42.75 54.23 -31.30
CA TYR A 50 42.15 54.14 -29.91
C TYR A 50 40.91 55.03 -29.72
N ARG A 51 40.78 56.17 -30.43
CA ARG A 51 39.60 57.06 -30.28
C ARG A 51 38.29 56.46 -30.80
N ILE A 52 38.33 55.58 -31.79
CA ILE A 52 37.16 54.96 -32.42
C ILE A 52 36.66 53.80 -31.54
N MET A 53 37.55 53.13 -30.82
CA MET A 53 37.22 52.00 -29.97
C MET A 53 36.38 52.39 -28.78
N ASN A 54 36.60 53.57 -28.20
CA ASN A 54 35.83 54.05 -27.04
C ASN A 54 34.39 54.45 -27.40
N ALA A 55 34.14 54.96 -28.59
CA ALA A 55 32.80 55.27 -29.11
C ALA A 55 32.01 54.01 -29.48
N ALA A 56 32.68 52.98 -29.98
CA ALA A 56 32.06 51.69 -30.32
C ALA A 56 31.66 50.88 -29.07
N ALA A 57 32.39 50.98 -27.94
CA ALA A 57 32.10 50.25 -26.71
C ALA A 57 30.74 50.64 -26.13
N HIS A 58 30.33 51.87 -26.21
CA HIS A 58 29.02 52.32 -25.65
C HIS A 58 27.81 51.83 -26.44
N VAL A 59 27.99 51.40 -27.69
CA VAL A 59 26.92 50.88 -28.55
C VAL A 59 26.90 49.34 -28.56
N VAL A 60 28.08 48.72 -28.49
CA VAL A 60 28.22 47.26 -28.64
C VAL A 60 27.86 46.52 -27.33
N VAL A 61 28.18 47.07 -26.17
CA VAL A 61 27.94 46.43 -24.90
C VAL A 61 26.44 46.19 -24.61
N PRO A 62 25.53 47.17 -24.77
CA PRO A 62 24.10 46.90 -24.54
C PRO A 62 23.48 45.96 -25.57
N VAL A 63 23.98 45.93 -26.80
CA VAL A 63 23.49 45.04 -27.86
C VAL A 63 23.96 43.61 -27.65
N ALA A 64 25.18 43.39 -27.15
CA ALA A 64 25.70 42.06 -26.86
C ALA A 64 24.93 41.39 -25.70
N GLY A 65 24.49 42.16 -24.68
CA GLY A 65 23.63 41.63 -23.60
C GLY A 65 22.28 41.14 -24.10
N ALA A 66 21.62 41.93 -24.96
CA ALA A 66 20.32 41.57 -25.52
C ALA A 66 20.38 40.35 -26.47
N VAL A 67 21.47 40.18 -27.21
CA VAL A 67 21.68 39.02 -28.10
C VAL A 67 22.01 37.76 -27.28
N GLY A 68 22.73 37.88 -26.16
CA GLY A 68 23.04 36.76 -25.26
C GLY A 68 21.79 36.12 -24.69
N ASP A 69 20.82 36.91 -24.26
CA ASP A 69 19.56 36.40 -23.71
C ASP A 69 18.67 35.71 -24.75
N VAL A 70 18.67 36.21 -25.99
CA VAL A 70 17.91 35.59 -27.09
C VAL A 70 18.53 34.26 -27.52
N LEU A 71 19.86 34.13 -27.49
CA LEU A 71 20.56 32.88 -27.84
C LEU A 71 20.46 31.80 -26.77
N THR A 72 20.33 32.17 -25.49
CA THR A 72 20.22 31.23 -24.39
C THR A 72 18.78 30.78 -24.12
N TRP A 73 17.78 31.51 -24.61
CA TRP A 73 16.36 31.20 -24.38
C TRP A 73 15.94 29.81 -24.91
N PRO A 74 16.31 29.35 -26.13
CA PRO A 74 15.93 28.02 -26.60
C PRO A 74 16.58 26.87 -25.77
N PHE A 75 17.78 27.10 -25.23
CA PHE A 75 18.46 26.10 -24.40
C PHE A 75 17.86 26.01 -23.01
N ARG A 76 17.40 27.09 -22.40
CA ARG A 76 16.67 27.09 -21.13
C ARG A 76 15.26 26.49 -21.26
N ALA A 77 14.57 26.78 -22.36
CA ALA A 77 13.26 26.18 -22.64
C ALA A 77 13.35 24.67 -22.93
N GLY A 78 14.40 24.21 -23.62
CA GLY A 78 14.63 22.79 -23.89
C GLY A 78 14.97 21.97 -22.67
N GLY A 79 15.72 22.51 -21.70
CA GLY A 79 16.06 21.84 -20.45
C GLY A 79 14.83 21.51 -19.61
N ASN A 80 13.92 22.46 -19.46
CA ASN A 80 12.67 22.27 -18.71
C ASN A 80 11.72 21.28 -19.39
N LEU A 81 11.69 21.25 -20.73
CA LEU A 81 10.89 20.28 -21.48
C LEU A 81 11.39 18.84 -21.31
N ILE A 82 12.70 18.64 -21.27
CA ILE A 82 13.31 17.32 -21.10
C ILE A 82 13.10 16.83 -19.64
N GLN A 83 13.19 17.70 -18.64
CA GLN A 83 12.89 17.37 -17.24
C GLN A 83 11.42 16.98 -17.06
N ASN A 84 10.51 17.80 -17.57
CA ASN A 84 9.07 17.50 -17.50
C ASN A 84 8.69 16.21 -18.26
N MET A 85 9.37 15.89 -19.37
CA MET A 85 9.15 14.61 -20.08
C MET A 85 9.69 13.41 -19.29
N ARG A 86 10.78 13.55 -18.53
CA ARG A 86 11.30 12.49 -17.67
C ARG A 86 10.39 12.26 -16.46
N GLU A 87 9.88 13.30 -15.84
CA GLU A 87 8.91 13.20 -14.74
C GLU A 87 7.60 12.55 -15.22
N LEU A 88 7.08 12.98 -16.37
CA LEU A 88 5.89 12.36 -16.96
C LEU A 88 6.09 10.90 -17.34
N SER A 89 7.28 10.52 -17.80
CA SER A 89 7.59 9.11 -18.10
C SER A 89 7.75 8.28 -16.81
N GLY A 90 8.31 8.87 -15.73
CA GLY A 90 8.40 8.26 -14.40
C GLY A 90 7.01 7.99 -13.82
N LEU A 91 6.15 9.01 -13.78
CA LEU A 91 4.77 8.91 -13.30
C LEU A 91 3.93 7.91 -14.11
N ARG A 92 4.16 7.79 -15.42
CA ARG A 92 3.48 6.80 -16.26
C ARG A 92 3.92 5.38 -15.94
N ARG A 93 5.22 5.15 -15.66
CA ARG A 93 5.74 3.85 -15.24
C ARG A 93 5.19 3.46 -13.88
N GLU A 94 5.27 4.35 -12.90
CA GLU A 94 4.71 4.14 -11.56
C GLU A 94 3.22 3.86 -11.61
N ASN A 95 2.46 4.61 -12.42
CA ASN A 95 1.02 4.37 -12.60
C ASN A 95 0.73 3.02 -13.27
N ALA A 96 1.57 2.57 -14.21
CA ALA A 96 1.45 1.26 -14.84
C ALA A 96 1.79 0.14 -13.85
N GLU A 97 2.82 0.32 -13.03
CA GLU A 97 3.25 -0.63 -12.00
C GLU A 97 2.19 -0.78 -10.90
N LEU A 98 1.69 0.34 -10.37
CA LEU A 98 0.59 0.35 -9.39
C LEU A 98 -0.69 -0.30 -9.94
N ARG A 99 -1.01 -0.09 -11.23
CA ARG A 99 -2.16 -0.75 -11.88
C ARG A 99 -1.92 -2.25 -12.04
N ALA A 100 -0.70 -2.67 -12.35
CA ALA A 100 -0.34 -4.09 -12.45
C ALA A 100 -0.41 -4.76 -11.06
N GLU A 101 0.10 -4.11 -10.02
CA GLU A 101 -0.02 -4.55 -8.63
C GLU A 101 -1.49 -4.67 -8.20
N LEU A 102 -2.28 -3.64 -8.46
CA LEU A 102 -3.71 -3.65 -8.18
C LEU A 102 -4.44 -4.78 -8.92
N ALA A 103 -4.09 -5.03 -10.18
CA ALA A 103 -4.65 -6.14 -10.96
C ALA A 103 -4.26 -7.51 -10.37
N ALA A 104 -3.00 -7.66 -9.94
CA ALA A 104 -2.52 -8.87 -9.28
C ALA A 104 -3.22 -9.12 -7.93
N HIS A 105 -3.41 -8.07 -7.13
CA HIS A 105 -4.17 -8.15 -5.87
C HIS A 105 -5.65 -8.49 -6.10
N LYS A 106 -6.28 -7.90 -7.12
CA LYS A 106 -7.66 -8.25 -7.51
C LYS A 106 -7.78 -9.68 -7.99
N ALA A 107 -6.82 -10.18 -8.78
CA ALA A 107 -6.81 -11.57 -9.23
C ALA A 107 -6.75 -12.55 -8.05
N ARG A 108 -5.83 -12.31 -7.09
CA ARG A 108 -5.75 -13.11 -5.85
C ARG A 108 -7.02 -12.99 -5.00
N GLY A 109 -7.64 -11.83 -4.94
CA GLY A 109 -8.93 -11.63 -4.28
C GLY A 109 -10.02 -12.50 -4.90
N ASN A 110 -10.12 -12.52 -6.23
CA ASN A 110 -11.08 -13.36 -6.96
C ASN A 110 -10.86 -14.86 -6.72
N GLU A 111 -9.59 -15.32 -6.71
CA GLU A 111 -9.25 -16.71 -6.39
C GLU A 111 -9.68 -17.07 -4.95
N CYS A 112 -9.45 -16.16 -4.01
CA CYS A 112 -9.89 -16.32 -2.63
C CYS A 112 -11.42 -16.39 -2.53
N ASP A 113 -12.15 -15.53 -3.24
CA ASP A 113 -13.62 -15.52 -3.26
C ASP A 113 -14.18 -16.80 -3.87
N ILE A 114 -13.56 -17.33 -4.91
CA ILE A 114 -13.92 -18.62 -5.51
C ILE A 114 -13.71 -19.75 -4.48
N ALA A 115 -12.54 -19.81 -3.83
CA ALA A 115 -12.25 -20.82 -2.82
C ALA A 115 -13.19 -20.72 -1.61
N ILE A 116 -13.57 -19.51 -1.19
CA ILE A 116 -14.56 -19.28 -0.13
C ILE A 116 -15.95 -19.79 -0.57
N SER A 117 -16.37 -19.51 -1.80
CA SER A 117 -17.68 -19.93 -2.33
C SER A 117 -17.77 -21.45 -2.42
N GLU A 118 -16.70 -22.10 -2.87
CA GLU A 118 -16.58 -23.54 -2.97
C GLU A 118 -16.59 -24.20 -1.57
N ASN A 119 -15.84 -23.62 -0.63
CA ASN A 119 -15.85 -24.07 0.76
C ASN A 119 -17.23 -23.93 1.42
N GLN A 120 -17.98 -22.86 1.11
CA GLN A 120 -19.36 -22.68 1.57
C GLN A 120 -20.32 -23.67 0.95
N LYS A 121 -20.11 -24.04 -0.32
CA LYS A 121 -20.90 -25.07 -0.99
C LYS A 121 -20.68 -26.43 -0.32
N LEU A 122 -19.42 -26.81 -0.12
CA LEU A 122 -19.04 -28.05 0.56
C LEU A 122 -19.55 -28.08 2.03
N ALA A 123 -19.46 -26.95 2.75
CA ALA A 123 -19.98 -26.85 4.11
C ALA A 123 -21.50 -27.00 4.18
N ARG A 124 -22.24 -26.53 3.17
CA ARG A 124 -23.70 -26.76 3.06
C ARG A 124 -24.04 -28.20 2.72
N GLU A 125 -23.27 -28.82 1.83
CA GLU A 125 -23.43 -30.23 1.49
C GLU A 125 -23.17 -31.18 2.68
N LEU A 126 -22.28 -30.73 3.60
CA LEU A 126 -21.97 -31.47 4.84
C LEU A 126 -22.84 -31.04 6.05
N ASP A 127 -23.91 -30.27 5.81
CA ASP A 127 -24.80 -29.73 6.86
C ASP A 127 -24.08 -28.92 7.97
N ILE A 128 -22.88 -28.41 7.67
CA ILE A 128 -22.07 -27.63 8.59
C ILE A 128 -22.39 -26.15 8.42
N VAL A 129 -23.25 -25.60 9.25
CA VAL A 129 -23.57 -24.16 9.31
C VAL A 129 -22.37 -23.38 9.92
N ARG A 130 -21.48 -22.86 9.08
CA ARG A 130 -20.49 -21.88 9.51
C ARG A 130 -21.10 -20.48 9.40
N ALA A 131 -21.60 -19.94 10.51
CA ALA A 131 -21.96 -18.53 10.60
C ALA A 131 -20.69 -17.68 10.36
N ARG A 132 -20.73 -16.77 9.37
CA ARG A 132 -19.68 -15.74 9.23
C ARG A 132 -19.85 -14.76 10.38
N PRO A 133 -18.84 -14.54 11.22
CA PRO A 133 -18.96 -13.57 12.30
C PRO A 133 -19.13 -12.16 11.72
N GLY A 134 -20.10 -11.41 12.23
CA GLY A 134 -20.15 -9.97 12.04
C GLY A 134 -18.89 -9.34 12.67
N THR A 135 -18.55 -8.13 12.29
CA THR A 135 -17.39 -7.42 12.86
C THR A 135 -17.81 -6.07 13.41
N VAL A 136 -17.22 -5.65 14.53
CA VAL A 136 -17.33 -4.30 15.11
C VAL A 136 -15.95 -3.73 15.25
N ALA A 137 -15.68 -2.58 14.60
CA ALA A 137 -14.43 -1.86 14.78
C ALA A 137 -14.47 -1.08 16.10
N ALA A 138 -13.38 -1.14 16.88
CA ALA A 138 -13.23 -0.46 18.15
C ALA A 138 -11.81 0.13 18.27
N ASP A 139 -11.70 1.32 18.85
CA ASP A 139 -10.42 1.93 19.15
C ASP A 139 -9.87 1.32 20.44
N VAL A 140 -8.55 1.11 20.48
CA VAL A 140 -7.87 0.58 21.65
C VAL A 140 -7.55 1.73 22.60
N VAL A 141 -7.94 1.57 23.86
CA VAL A 141 -7.65 2.51 24.94
C VAL A 141 -6.63 1.84 25.86
N HIS A 142 -5.42 2.35 25.87
CA HIS A 142 -4.37 1.86 26.76
C HIS A 142 -4.52 2.48 28.13
N ASP A 143 -4.67 1.65 29.14
CA ASP A 143 -4.57 2.07 30.53
C ASP A 143 -3.18 1.68 31.06
N ASN A 144 -2.45 2.66 31.58
CA ASN A 144 -1.13 2.42 32.16
C ASN A 144 -1.17 1.44 33.34
N ALA A 145 -2.30 1.32 34.04
CA ALA A 145 -2.50 0.34 35.10
C ALA A 145 -2.73 -1.08 34.58
N ALA A 146 -3.31 -1.23 33.39
CA ALA A 146 -3.57 -2.52 32.74
C ALA A 146 -2.32 -3.15 32.09
N MET A 147 -1.24 -2.40 31.91
CA MET A 147 0.02 -2.91 31.35
C MET A 147 0.66 -4.05 32.16
N HIS A 148 0.37 -4.14 33.47
CA HIS A 148 0.88 -5.21 34.33
C HIS A 148 0.18 -6.57 34.11
N HIS A 149 -1.01 -6.57 33.48
CA HIS A 149 -1.82 -7.75 33.25
C HIS A 149 -1.99 -8.11 31.78
N ASN A 150 -1.22 -7.49 30.87
CA ASN A 150 -1.33 -7.70 29.42
C ASN A 150 -2.79 -7.64 28.92
N THR A 151 -3.59 -6.72 29.48
CA THR A 151 -4.96 -6.43 29.08
C THR A 151 -5.06 -5.01 28.56
N TYR A 152 -6.04 -4.74 27.70
CA TYR A 152 -6.34 -3.41 27.21
C TYR A 152 -7.85 -3.22 27.08
N PHE A 153 -8.29 -1.97 27.06
CA PHE A 153 -9.69 -1.62 26.86
C PHE A 153 -9.96 -1.24 25.41
N ILE A 154 -11.21 -1.42 25.00
CA ILE A 154 -11.69 -0.98 23.69
C ILE A 154 -12.91 -0.07 23.87
N SER A 155 -13.08 0.90 22.98
CA SER A 155 -14.10 1.96 23.01
C SER A 155 -15.50 1.48 22.60
N LYS A 156 -15.78 0.18 22.68
CA LYS A 156 -17.04 -0.47 22.34
C LYS A 156 -17.36 -1.55 23.38
N GLY A 157 -18.65 -1.74 23.65
CA GLY A 157 -19.09 -2.64 24.70
C GLY A 157 -20.35 -3.45 24.37
N ALA A 158 -21.08 -3.85 25.40
CA ALA A 158 -22.27 -4.69 25.29
C ALA A 158 -23.39 -4.05 24.44
N ARG A 159 -23.53 -2.71 24.44
CA ARG A 159 -24.47 -1.99 23.57
C ARG A 159 -24.18 -2.13 22.10
N ASP A 160 -22.91 -2.35 21.73
CA ASP A 160 -22.47 -2.60 20.36
C ASP A 160 -22.55 -4.10 20.00
N GLY A 161 -23.00 -4.94 20.94
CA GLY A 161 -23.13 -6.39 20.81
C GLY A 161 -21.80 -7.11 20.97
N ILE A 162 -20.90 -6.57 21.80
CA ILE A 162 -19.68 -7.24 22.22
C ILE A 162 -19.99 -8.09 23.45
N GLU A 163 -19.50 -9.33 23.44
CA GLU A 163 -19.71 -10.32 24.47
C GLU A 163 -18.37 -10.94 24.90
N PRO A 164 -18.23 -11.34 26.17
CA PRO A 164 -17.09 -12.12 26.63
C PRO A 164 -16.89 -13.39 25.79
N GLY A 165 -15.64 -13.74 25.50
CA GLY A 165 -15.26 -14.87 24.65
C GLY A 165 -15.11 -14.54 23.17
N GLN A 166 -15.57 -13.38 22.70
CA GLN A 166 -15.34 -12.93 21.33
C GLN A 166 -13.87 -12.58 21.11
N VAL A 167 -13.43 -12.63 19.83
CA VAL A 167 -12.03 -12.43 19.46
C VAL A 167 -11.81 -11.03 18.90
N ALA A 168 -10.79 -10.35 19.41
CA ALA A 168 -10.25 -9.15 18.82
C ALA A 168 -9.19 -9.52 17.76
N VAL A 169 -9.31 -8.96 16.55
CA VAL A 169 -8.34 -9.11 15.46
C VAL A 169 -7.90 -7.74 14.96
N THR A 170 -6.71 -7.67 14.42
CA THR A 170 -6.19 -6.49 13.72
C THR A 170 -6.77 -6.39 12.32
N PHE A 171 -6.56 -5.26 11.62
CA PHE A 171 -7.02 -5.07 10.24
C PHE A 171 -6.33 -6.01 9.24
N ASP A 172 -5.13 -6.49 9.56
CA ASP A 172 -4.39 -7.50 8.80
C ASP A 172 -4.82 -8.94 9.15
N GLY A 173 -5.87 -9.11 9.96
CA GLY A 173 -6.49 -10.40 10.27
C GLY A 173 -5.77 -11.21 11.34
N MET A 174 -4.78 -10.63 12.03
CA MET A 174 -4.09 -11.30 13.14
C MET A 174 -4.89 -11.18 14.44
N MET A 175 -4.92 -12.24 15.21
CA MET A 175 -5.52 -12.25 16.54
C MET A 175 -4.77 -11.29 17.46
N ALA A 176 -5.49 -10.40 18.12
CA ALA A 176 -4.96 -9.43 19.09
C ALA A 176 -5.29 -9.80 20.54
N GLY A 177 -6.37 -10.56 20.75
CA GLY A 177 -6.77 -10.98 22.08
C GLY A 177 -8.17 -11.56 22.13
N ILE A 178 -8.65 -11.80 23.35
CA ILE A 178 -9.99 -12.33 23.65
C ILE A 178 -10.70 -11.37 24.62
N VAL A 179 -11.94 -11.02 24.32
CA VAL A 179 -12.79 -10.23 25.21
C VAL A 179 -13.06 -11.03 26.49
N ILE A 180 -12.69 -10.48 27.65
CA ILE A 180 -12.89 -11.12 28.93
C ILE A 180 -14.07 -10.53 29.72
N ASP A 181 -14.40 -9.26 29.43
CA ASP A 181 -15.46 -8.53 30.11
C ASP A 181 -16.02 -7.45 29.17
N ALA A 182 -17.34 -7.21 29.24
CA ALA A 182 -18.01 -6.21 28.40
C ALA A 182 -18.97 -5.37 29.27
N ALA A 183 -18.56 -4.15 29.56
CA ALA A 183 -19.40 -3.10 30.12
C ALA A 183 -20.29 -2.49 29.02
N PRO A 184 -21.28 -1.64 29.34
CA PRO A 184 -22.19 -1.08 28.34
C PRO A 184 -21.48 -0.37 27.18
N ASP A 185 -20.43 0.44 27.44
CA ASP A 185 -19.80 1.34 26.48
C ASP A 185 -18.33 1.00 26.20
N PHE A 186 -17.75 0.07 26.90
CA PHE A 186 -16.37 -0.41 26.72
C PHE A 186 -16.26 -1.90 27.03
N ALA A 187 -15.19 -2.52 26.54
CA ALA A 187 -14.90 -3.91 26.88
C ALA A 187 -13.41 -4.08 27.20
N ARG A 188 -13.08 -5.10 27.96
CA ARG A 188 -11.71 -5.45 28.33
C ARG A 188 -11.28 -6.68 27.54
N VAL A 189 -10.10 -6.57 26.93
CA VAL A 189 -9.51 -7.61 26.08
C VAL A 189 -8.23 -8.10 26.72
N ARG A 190 -8.10 -9.42 26.85
CA ARG A 190 -6.88 -10.09 27.28
C ARG A 190 -6.01 -10.34 26.05
N ALA A 191 -4.77 -9.89 26.08
CA ALA A 191 -3.82 -10.10 25.02
C ALA A 191 -3.31 -11.54 24.96
N LEU A 192 -2.72 -11.93 23.83
CA LEU A 192 -2.22 -13.30 23.62
C LEU A 192 -1.01 -13.66 24.47
N ASN A 193 -0.25 -12.68 24.90
CA ASN A 193 0.92 -12.85 25.77
C ASN A 193 0.60 -12.92 27.27
N ASP A 194 -0.66 -12.67 27.66
CA ASP A 194 -1.07 -12.78 29.05
C ASP A 194 -0.90 -14.21 29.60
N ALA A 195 -0.41 -14.36 30.83
CA ALA A 195 -0.08 -15.64 31.43
C ALA A 195 -1.29 -16.59 31.58
N GLU A 196 -2.50 -16.05 31.64
CA GLU A 196 -3.75 -16.82 31.69
C GLU A 196 -4.28 -17.20 30.30
N THR A 197 -3.64 -16.71 29.22
CA THR A 197 -4.04 -17.02 27.86
C THR A 197 -3.50 -18.39 27.45
N ASN A 198 -4.41 -19.28 27.04
CA ASN A 198 -4.09 -20.58 26.47
C ASN A 198 -4.97 -20.82 25.24
N ILE A 199 -4.37 -21.00 24.09
CA ILE A 199 -5.08 -21.08 22.80
C ILE A 199 -4.68 -22.34 22.06
N ALA A 200 -5.69 -23.14 21.69
CA ALA A 200 -5.50 -24.26 20.80
C ALA A 200 -5.26 -23.76 19.37
N VAL A 201 -4.11 -24.06 18.82
CA VAL A 201 -3.67 -23.64 17.49
C VAL A 201 -3.46 -24.83 16.58
N ARG A 202 -3.46 -24.56 15.26
CA ARG A 202 -3.10 -25.49 14.20
C ARG A 202 -2.04 -24.90 13.31
N VAL A 203 -1.11 -25.71 12.87
CA VAL A 203 -0.09 -25.32 11.88
C VAL A 203 -0.75 -25.17 10.50
N VAL A 204 -0.50 -24.08 9.83
CA VAL A 204 -1.06 -23.83 8.48
C VAL A 204 -0.45 -24.81 7.48
N GLY A 205 -1.30 -25.49 6.72
CA GLY A 205 -0.86 -26.48 5.71
C GLY A 205 -0.56 -27.87 6.29
N SER A 206 -0.89 -28.10 7.57
CA SER A 206 -0.69 -29.38 8.26
C SER A 206 -1.89 -29.70 9.16
N GLU A 207 -2.04 -30.96 9.53
CA GLU A 207 -3.01 -31.40 10.53
C GLU A 207 -2.44 -31.41 11.96
N VAL A 208 -1.25 -30.83 12.16
CA VAL A 208 -0.62 -30.73 13.48
C VAL A 208 -1.29 -29.64 14.32
N TYR A 209 -1.72 -30.01 15.48
CA TYR A 209 -2.33 -29.13 16.50
C TYR A 209 -1.35 -28.88 17.64
N GLY A 210 -1.58 -27.81 18.39
CA GLY A 210 -0.81 -27.52 19.57
C GLY A 210 -1.50 -26.51 20.46
N PHE A 211 -0.87 -26.22 21.60
CA PHE A 211 -1.33 -25.20 22.52
C PHE A 211 -0.28 -24.10 22.66
N MET A 212 -0.68 -22.90 22.38
CA MET A 212 0.11 -21.69 22.62
C MET A 212 -0.31 -21.11 23.98
N ARG A 213 0.64 -20.83 24.85
CA ARG A 213 0.45 -20.22 26.15
C ARG A 213 1.13 -18.87 26.25
N GLY A 214 0.43 -17.89 26.78
CA GLY A 214 1.05 -16.62 27.18
C GLY A 214 1.97 -16.83 28.38
N THR A 215 2.99 -15.99 28.46
CA THR A 215 4.02 -16.07 29.53
C THR A 215 3.99 -14.88 30.47
N GLY A 216 3.13 -13.88 30.20
CA GLY A 216 3.20 -12.56 30.84
C GLY A 216 4.29 -11.66 30.25
N ALA A 217 5.22 -12.22 29.48
CA ALA A 217 6.27 -11.49 28.76
C ALA A 217 5.79 -11.06 27.36
N MET A 218 6.70 -10.52 26.54
CA MET A 218 6.36 -10.03 25.21
C MET A 218 5.91 -11.14 24.24
N ARG A 219 6.42 -12.36 24.41
CA ARG A 219 6.20 -13.49 23.51
C ARG A 219 5.52 -14.66 24.22
N PRO A 220 4.41 -15.16 23.68
CA PRO A 220 3.87 -16.44 24.10
C PRO A 220 4.73 -17.59 23.57
N VAL A 221 4.58 -18.75 24.17
CA VAL A 221 5.34 -19.95 23.82
C VAL A 221 4.39 -21.09 23.42
N MET A 222 4.88 -21.96 22.54
CA MET A 222 4.25 -23.24 22.27
C MET A 222 4.58 -24.22 23.40
N GLY A 223 3.53 -24.78 24.01
CA GLY A 223 3.71 -25.74 25.08
C GLY A 223 3.66 -27.20 24.62
N PHE A 224 3.02 -27.49 23.48
CA PHE A 224 2.79 -28.86 23.03
C PHE A 224 2.37 -28.87 21.56
N PHE A 225 2.82 -29.89 20.81
CA PHE A 225 2.33 -30.27 19.49
C PHE A 225 1.74 -31.69 19.53
N SER A 226 0.69 -31.94 18.75
CA SER A 226 0.01 -33.25 18.69
C SER A 226 0.85 -34.34 18.05
N ASP A 227 1.79 -33.97 17.22
CA ASP A 227 2.74 -34.86 16.57
C ASP A 227 4.11 -34.71 17.27
N PRO A 228 4.59 -35.77 17.97
CA PRO A 228 5.88 -35.73 18.65
C PRO A 228 7.09 -35.64 17.67
N GLU A 229 6.93 -36.06 16.42
CA GLU A 229 7.97 -36.00 15.40
C GLU A 229 8.01 -34.63 14.69
N PHE A 230 7.01 -33.80 14.91
CA PHE A 230 6.96 -32.47 14.31
C PHE A 230 8.06 -31.58 14.87
N GLN A 231 8.94 -31.11 13.99
CA GLN A 231 10.01 -30.18 14.34
C GLN A 231 9.58 -28.75 13.97
N PRO A 232 9.21 -27.91 14.94
CA PRO A 232 8.83 -26.54 14.70
C PRO A 232 10.06 -25.76 14.22
N THR A 233 9.86 -24.94 13.20
CA THR A 233 10.89 -24.07 12.64
C THR A 233 10.38 -22.63 12.50
N ALA A 234 11.29 -21.67 12.44
CA ALA A 234 10.95 -20.28 12.22
C ALA A 234 10.15 -20.10 10.90
N GLY A 235 9.15 -19.20 10.93
CA GLY A 235 8.31 -18.90 9.76
C GLY A 235 7.03 -19.71 9.67
N ILE A 236 6.83 -20.74 10.48
CA ILE A 236 5.59 -21.51 10.54
C ILE A 236 4.45 -20.62 11.03
N LYS A 237 3.35 -20.58 10.27
CA LYS A 237 2.15 -19.81 10.61
C LYS A 237 1.20 -20.66 11.46
N LEU A 238 0.65 -20.02 12.49
CA LEU A 238 -0.28 -20.64 13.42
C LEU A 238 -1.65 -19.97 13.32
N VAL A 239 -2.69 -20.79 13.24
CA VAL A 239 -4.09 -20.33 13.24
C VAL A 239 -4.84 -21.00 14.38
N THR A 240 -5.95 -20.42 14.83
CA THR A 240 -6.84 -21.09 15.81
C THR A 240 -7.33 -22.43 15.26
N SER A 241 -7.28 -23.47 16.06
CA SER A 241 -7.67 -24.83 15.63
C SER A 241 -9.18 -25.05 15.59
N GLY A 242 -9.94 -24.37 16.48
CA GLY A 242 -11.36 -24.60 16.69
C GLY A 242 -11.69 -25.87 17.50
N ILE A 243 -10.70 -26.67 17.88
CA ILE A 243 -10.88 -27.94 18.61
C ILE A 243 -11.57 -27.73 19.95
N SER A 244 -11.27 -26.63 20.65
CA SER A 244 -11.90 -26.34 21.95
C SER A 244 -13.41 -26.01 21.83
N GLY A 245 -13.93 -25.81 20.64
CA GLY A 245 -15.30 -25.34 20.39
C GLY A 245 -15.55 -23.87 20.81
N ILE A 246 -14.63 -23.25 21.51
CA ILE A 246 -14.75 -21.89 22.05
C ILE A 246 -14.46 -20.85 20.99
N LEU A 247 -13.34 -21.01 20.29
CA LEU A 247 -12.90 -20.09 19.27
C LEU A 247 -13.18 -20.62 17.86
N PRO A 248 -13.56 -19.75 16.91
CA PRO A 248 -13.63 -20.14 15.51
C PRO A 248 -12.27 -20.62 15.01
N SER A 249 -12.24 -21.63 14.14
CA SER A 249 -11.01 -22.09 13.49
C SER A 249 -10.55 -21.12 12.41
N GLY A 250 -9.23 -21.03 12.18
CA GLY A 250 -8.66 -20.35 11.02
C GLY A 250 -8.32 -18.87 11.24
N ILE A 251 -8.41 -18.35 12.46
CA ILE A 251 -7.94 -17.00 12.78
C ILE A 251 -6.41 -17.04 12.95
N MET A 252 -5.70 -16.17 12.24
CA MET A 252 -4.24 -16.09 12.33
C MET A 252 -3.81 -15.66 13.73
N VAL A 253 -3.04 -16.49 14.42
CA VAL A 253 -2.57 -16.23 15.79
C VAL A 253 -1.18 -15.61 15.78
N GLY A 254 -0.25 -16.15 15.02
CA GLY A 254 1.12 -15.68 14.97
C GLY A 254 2.00 -16.53 14.06
N VAL A 255 3.29 -16.27 14.14
CA VAL A 255 4.32 -16.97 13.38
C VAL A 255 5.39 -17.46 14.34
N MET A 256 5.81 -18.70 14.22
CA MET A 256 6.95 -19.24 14.98
C MET A 256 8.22 -18.42 14.70
N GLU A 257 8.90 -18.02 15.73
CA GLU A 257 10.17 -17.29 15.62
C GLU A 257 11.35 -18.23 15.78
N ASN A 258 11.19 -19.24 16.58
CA ASN A 258 12.07 -20.36 16.77
C ASN A 258 11.23 -21.63 17.06
N ASP A 259 11.79 -22.63 17.69
CA ASP A 259 11.13 -23.89 18.06
C ASP A 259 10.08 -23.76 19.16
N THR A 260 10.10 -22.68 19.95
CA THR A 260 9.16 -22.47 21.08
C THR A 260 8.44 -21.14 21.01
N ASP A 261 9.12 -20.03 20.65
CA ASP A 261 8.56 -18.69 20.72
C ASP A 261 7.67 -18.36 19.54
N VAL A 262 6.55 -17.71 19.83
CA VAL A 262 5.60 -17.26 18.81
C VAL A 262 5.62 -15.73 18.74
N ARG A 263 5.86 -15.20 17.56
CA ARG A 263 5.72 -13.78 17.28
C ARG A 263 4.24 -13.46 17.03
N ILE A 264 3.68 -12.65 17.89
CA ILE A 264 2.32 -12.14 17.84
C ILE A 264 2.36 -10.62 17.57
N LYS A 265 1.18 -10.02 17.38
CA LYS A 265 1.03 -8.56 17.41
C LYS A 265 1.09 -8.07 18.86
N SER A 266 2.01 -7.15 19.14
CA SER A 266 2.14 -6.60 20.50
C SER A 266 0.93 -5.74 20.86
N PRO A 267 0.39 -5.86 22.10
CA PRO A 267 -0.69 -4.98 22.55
C PRO A 267 -0.37 -3.49 22.45
N GLY A 268 0.89 -3.10 22.69
CA GLY A 268 1.35 -1.71 22.61
C GLY A 268 1.31 -1.10 21.21
N ASP A 269 1.28 -1.93 20.16
CA ASP A 269 1.23 -1.49 18.76
C ASP A 269 -0.21 -1.38 18.22
N LEU A 270 -1.20 -1.67 19.06
CA LEU A 270 -2.61 -1.69 18.68
C LEU A 270 -3.24 -0.31 18.89
N SER A 271 -3.68 0.34 17.83
CA SER A 271 -4.50 1.56 17.90
C SER A 271 -5.98 1.28 17.70
N ARG A 272 -6.30 0.27 16.89
CA ARG A 272 -7.66 -0.14 16.55
C ARG A 272 -7.72 -1.64 16.29
N VAL A 273 -8.84 -2.26 16.68
CA VAL A 273 -9.12 -3.69 16.48
C VAL A 273 -10.52 -3.89 15.91
N MET A 274 -10.76 -5.05 15.35
CA MET A 274 -12.08 -5.54 14.96
C MET A 274 -12.49 -6.69 15.86
N ILE A 275 -13.66 -6.60 16.45
CA ILE A 275 -14.23 -7.70 17.25
C ILE A 275 -15.06 -8.60 16.34
N LEU A 276 -14.68 -9.87 16.27
CA LEU A 276 -15.43 -10.87 15.53
C LEU A 276 -16.62 -11.34 16.38
N LYS A 277 -17.83 -11.01 15.94
CA LYS A 277 -19.07 -11.44 16.60
C LYS A 277 -19.41 -12.86 16.17
N PHE A 278 -19.43 -13.77 17.10
CA PHE A 278 -19.93 -15.13 16.93
C PHE A 278 -20.65 -15.55 18.22
N ASP A 279 -21.60 -16.46 18.10
CA ASP A 279 -22.34 -16.98 19.24
C ASP A 279 -21.41 -17.84 20.11
N VAL A 280 -20.96 -17.25 21.22
CA VAL A 280 -20.13 -17.93 22.22
C VAL A 280 -20.97 -18.90 23.05
N ALA A 281 -22.19 -18.51 23.41
CA ALA A 281 -23.08 -19.33 24.27
C ALA A 281 -23.54 -20.60 23.56
N GLY A 282 -23.91 -20.53 22.28
CA GLY A 282 -24.26 -21.70 21.48
C GLY A 282 -23.10 -22.69 21.30
N ARG A 283 -21.85 -22.21 21.32
CA ARG A 283 -20.65 -23.07 21.24
C ARG A 283 -20.37 -23.78 22.57
N TYR A 284 -20.53 -23.12 23.73
CA TYR A 284 -20.39 -23.74 25.04
C TYR A 284 -21.46 -24.79 25.26
N GLY A 285 -22.71 -24.53 24.86
CA GLY A 285 -23.82 -25.47 25.02
C GLY A 285 -23.64 -26.77 24.24
N ASN A 286 -23.02 -26.70 23.04
CA ASN A 286 -22.74 -27.88 22.22
C ASN A 286 -21.53 -28.67 22.75
N ALA A 287 -20.52 -28.02 23.34
CA ALA A 287 -19.36 -28.68 23.92
C ALA A 287 -19.76 -29.54 25.16
N GLN A 288 -20.77 -29.13 25.95
CA GLN A 288 -21.26 -29.88 27.07
C GLN A 288 -22.20 -31.06 26.70
N LYS A 289 -22.84 -31.01 25.51
CA LYS A 289 -23.70 -32.12 25.06
C LYS A 289 -22.92 -33.29 24.43
N ASN A 290 -21.66 -33.06 24.04
CA ASN A 290 -20.81 -34.07 23.38
C ASN A 290 -19.82 -34.76 24.37
N ASN A 291 -19.88 -34.49 25.67
CA ASN A 291 -19.25 -35.19 26.76
C ASN A 291 -20.31 -35.96 27.56
#